data_e98d3ab8cf6d2f5b7ddbd40d13920042
#
_entry.id   e98d3ab8cf6d2f5b7ddbd40d13920042
#
_cell.length_a   1.000
_cell.length_b   1.000
_cell.length_c   1.000
_cell.angle_alpha   90.00
_cell.angle_beta   90.00
_cell.angle_gamma   90.00
#
_symmetry.space_group_name_H-M   'P 1'
#
loop_
_entity.id
_entity.type
_entity.pdbx_description
1 polymer ?
#
loop_
_entity_poly.entity_id
_entity_poly.type
_entity_poly.pdbx_seq_one_letter_code
_entity_poly.pdbx_strand_id
1 'polypeptide(L)'
;VRTGSAVLYVPVLALTGMLAVIACDSSQPKSAVGGATVPAELQPGEAKFHAYCSACHGPQGGGTQQGPPLVHKIYEPNHHGDAAFQRAAAFGVKAHHWEFGNMPKIDGVTSGDVEQITGYIRWLQHQAGIF
;
A
#
# COMPACT_ATOMS: atom_id res chain seq x y z
N VAL A 1 -59.29 -39.73 -49.27
CA VAL A 1 -58.62 -39.53 -47.94
C VAL A 1 -57.43 -38.65 -48.19
N ARG A 2 -57.52 -37.38 -47.80
CA ARG A 2 -56.42 -36.41 -47.89
C ARG A 2 -55.78 -36.23 -46.49
N THR A 3 -54.54 -36.66 -46.34
CA THR A 3 -53.71 -36.42 -45.14
C THR A 3 -52.97 -35.11 -45.31
N GLY A 4 -53.36 -34.10 -44.56
CA GLY A 4 -52.66 -32.81 -44.50
C GLY A 4 -51.49 -32.89 -43.51
N SER A 5 -50.28 -32.68 -44.01
CA SER A 5 -49.11 -32.52 -43.17
C SER A 5 -49.01 -31.06 -42.62
N ALA A 6 -49.10 -30.93 -41.32
CA ALA A 6 -48.90 -29.67 -40.66
C ALA A 6 -47.41 -29.44 -40.49
N VAL A 7 -46.84 -28.36 -41.07
CA VAL A 7 -45.46 -27.90 -40.90
C VAL A 7 -45.44 -27.01 -39.66
N LEU A 8 -44.80 -27.50 -38.62
CA LEU A 8 -44.51 -26.72 -37.39
C LEU A 8 -43.34 -25.76 -37.65
N TYR A 9 -43.61 -24.47 -37.71
CA TYR A 9 -42.60 -23.42 -37.69
C TYR A 9 -42.11 -23.21 -36.24
N VAL A 10 -40.85 -23.54 -36.00
CA VAL A 10 -40.16 -23.21 -34.77
C VAL A 10 -39.46 -21.87 -34.96
N PRO A 11 -39.78 -20.81 -34.19
CA PRO A 11 -39.03 -19.57 -34.28
C PRO A 11 -37.66 -19.72 -33.61
N VAL A 12 -36.60 -19.54 -34.39
CA VAL A 12 -35.22 -19.42 -33.87
C VAL A 12 -35.12 -18.06 -33.20
N LEU A 13 -35.13 -18.04 -31.88
CA LEU A 13 -34.76 -16.86 -31.08
C LEU A 13 -33.23 -16.65 -31.22
N ALA A 14 -32.83 -15.62 -31.96
CA ALA A 14 -31.47 -15.15 -31.99
C ALA A 14 -31.13 -14.49 -30.63
N LEU A 15 -30.37 -15.19 -29.80
CA LEU A 15 -29.83 -14.66 -28.56
C LEU A 15 -28.61 -13.79 -28.90
N THR A 16 -28.80 -12.50 -29.06
CA THR A 16 -27.71 -11.52 -29.17
C THR A 16 -27.02 -11.40 -27.80
N GLY A 17 -25.91 -12.14 -27.64
CA GLY A 17 -25.04 -12.02 -26.47
C GLY A 17 -24.35 -10.67 -26.48
N MET A 18 -24.76 -9.80 -25.59
CA MET A 18 -24.09 -8.53 -25.27
C MET A 18 -22.84 -8.85 -24.46
N LEU A 19 -21.65 -8.84 -25.08
CA LEU A 19 -20.37 -8.90 -24.37
C LEU A 19 -20.22 -7.61 -23.55
N ALA A 20 -20.48 -7.69 -22.25
CA ALA A 20 -20.09 -6.65 -21.31
C ALA A 20 -18.56 -6.71 -21.14
N VAL A 21 -17.86 -5.75 -21.73
CA VAL A 21 -16.42 -5.51 -21.45
C VAL A 21 -16.35 -4.94 -20.05
N ILE A 22 -16.00 -5.78 -19.07
CA ILE A 22 -15.67 -5.31 -17.72
C ILE A 22 -14.30 -4.63 -17.83
N ALA A 23 -14.30 -3.31 -17.97
CA ALA A 23 -13.11 -2.51 -17.76
C ALA A 23 -12.73 -2.66 -16.28
N CYS A 24 -11.64 -3.39 -15.99
CA CYS A 24 -11.02 -3.35 -14.66
C CYS A 24 -10.47 -1.95 -14.48
N ASP A 25 -11.23 -1.10 -13.81
CA ASP A 25 -10.75 0.16 -13.28
C ASP A 25 -9.75 -0.17 -12.15
N SER A 26 -8.47 0.00 -12.44
CA SER A 26 -7.38 -0.13 -11.48
C SER A 26 -7.24 1.15 -10.65
N SER A 27 -8.35 1.63 -10.09
CA SER A 27 -8.32 2.67 -9.06
C SER A 27 -7.75 2.05 -7.78
N GLN A 28 -6.44 2.18 -7.60
CA GLN A 28 -5.78 1.89 -6.33
C GLN A 28 -6.38 2.80 -5.26
N PRO A 29 -6.66 2.27 -4.04
CA PRO A 29 -7.15 3.09 -2.95
C PRO A 29 -6.10 4.18 -2.66
N LYS A 30 -6.49 5.44 -2.85
CA LYS A 30 -5.65 6.58 -2.47
C LYS A 30 -5.60 6.64 -0.96
N SER A 31 -4.47 6.25 -0.37
CA SER A 31 -4.23 6.45 1.06
C SER A 31 -4.22 7.94 1.37
N ALA A 32 -5.04 8.35 2.31
CA ALA A 32 -5.15 9.73 2.73
C ALA A 32 -4.79 9.85 4.22
N VAL A 33 -3.75 10.61 4.52
CA VAL A 33 -3.45 11.07 5.88
C VAL A 33 -4.07 12.44 6.02
N GLY A 34 -5.01 12.61 6.97
CA GLY A 34 -5.67 13.90 7.18
C GLY A 34 -6.42 14.46 5.96
N GLY A 35 -6.79 13.62 4.98
CA GLY A 35 -7.44 14.03 3.72
C GLY A 35 -6.48 14.41 2.60
N ALA A 36 -5.17 14.45 2.82
CA ALA A 36 -4.18 14.73 1.77
C ALA A 36 -3.93 13.49 0.89
N THR A 37 -3.96 13.69 -0.43
CA THR A 37 -3.57 12.64 -1.39
C THR A 37 -2.04 12.54 -1.43
N VAL A 38 -1.50 11.32 -1.40
CA VAL A 38 -0.06 11.08 -1.55
C VAL A 38 0.40 11.60 -2.93
N PRO A 39 1.41 12.49 -2.99
CA PRO A 39 1.98 12.98 -4.24
C PRO A 39 2.46 11.84 -5.14
N ALA A 40 2.33 12.01 -6.46
CA ALA A 40 2.66 10.95 -7.43
C ALA A 40 4.10 10.45 -7.29
N GLU A 41 5.04 11.35 -7.01
CA GLU A 41 6.47 11.05 -6.80
C GLU A 41 6.74 10.22 -5.53
N LEU A 42 5.83 10.19 -4.56
CA LEU A 42 5.95 9.43 -3.32
C LEU A 42 5.16 8.11 -3.32
N GLN A 43 4.30 7.87 -4.32
CA GLN A 43 3.52 6.64 -4.43
C GLN A 43 4.40 5.36 -4.52
N PRO A 44 5.56 5.36 -5.20
CA PRO A 44 6.47 4.21 -5.15
C PRO A 44 6.98 3.92 -3.73
N GLY A 45 7.27 4.96 -2.93
CA GLY A 45 7.66 4.83 -1.53
C GLY A 45 6.52 4.31 -0.65
N GLU A 46 5.30 4.79 -0.87
CA GLU A 46 4.09 4.28 -0.21
C GLU A 46 3.90 2.78 -0.49
N ALA A 47 3.95 2.36 -1.75
CA ALA A 47 3.79 0.96 -2.14
C ALA A 47 4.83 0.05 -1.47
N LYS A 48 6.09 0.49 -1.43
CA LYS A 48 7.18 -0.24 -0.77
C LYS A 48 7.05 -0.25 0.75
N PHE A 49 6.62 0.86 1.35
CA PHE A 49 6.30 0.92 2.76
C PHE A 49 5.23 -0.11 3.13
N HIS A 50 4.17 -0.23 2.33
CA HIS A 50 3.14 -1.23 2.53
C HIS A 50 3.68 -2.66 2.39
N ALA A 51 4.58 -2.91 1.45
CA ALA A 51 5.14 -4.24 1.23
C ALA A 51 6.08 -4.72 2.35
N TYR A 52 6.90 -3.81 2.92
CA TYR A 52 8.01 -4.18 3.79
C TYR A 52 7.86 -3.73 5.25
N CYS A 53 7.07 -2.69 5.53
CA CYS A 53 7.10 -2.01 6.83
C CYS A 53 5.74 -1.99 7.54
N SER A 54 4.64 -1.86 6.78
CA SER A 54 3.31 -1.57 7.33
C SER A 54 2.77 -2.66 8.24
N ALA A 55 3.17 -3.93 8.05
CA ALA A 55 2.74 -5.04 8.89
C ALA A 55 3.06 -4.80 10.38
N CYS A 56 4.22 -4.21 10.66
CA CYS A 56 4.64 -3.86 12.02
C CYS A 56 4.36 -2.40 12.38
N HIS A 57 4.55 -1.47 11.45
CA HIS A 57 4.48 -0.03 11.72
C HIS A 57 3.13 0.62 11.40
N GLY A 58 2.14 -0.19 10.96
CA GLY A 58 0.81 0.29 10.59
C GLY A 58 0.76 0.90 9.18
N PRO A 59 -0.42 0.97 8.54
CA PRO A 59 -0.56 1.33 7.13
C PRO A 59 -0.09 2.74 6.77
N GLN A 60 -0.06 3.65 7.75
CA GLN A 60 0.41 5.04 7.60
C GLN A 60 1.50 5.38 8.62
N GLY A 61 2.24 4.38 9.08
CA GLY A 61 3.29 4.58 10.07
C GLY A 61 2.77 4.97 11.46
N GLY A 62 1.52 4.68 11.76
CA GLY A 62 0.88 4.98 13.05
C GLY A 62 1.18 3.97 14.17
N GLY A 63 1.96 2.92 13.85
CA GLY A 63 2.28 1.83 14.77
C GLY A 63 1.22 0.73 14.83
N THR A 64 1.58 -0.39 15.44
CA THR A 64 0.70 -1.52 15.76
C THR A 64 1.09 -2.11 17.12
N GLN A 65 0.57 -3.30 17.46
CA GLN A 65 1.04 -4.07 18.61
C GLN A 65 2.43 -4.72 18.40
N GLN A 66 2.97 -4.73 17.17
CA GLN A 66 4.25 -5.35 16.81
C GLN A 66 5.38 -4.34 16.59
N GLY A 67 5.06 -3.07 16.37
CA GLY A 67 6.08 -2.08 16.08
C GLY A 67 5.63 -0.64 16.33
N PRO A 68 6.58 0.24 16.61
CA PRO A 68 6.29 1.62 16.99
C PRO A 68 5.73 2.45 15.84
N PRO A 69 5.03 3.56 16.16
CA PRO A 69 4.65 4.55 15.17
C PRO A 69 5.91 5.23 14.60
N LEU A 70 6.02 5.29 13.26
CA LEU A 70 7.08 6.05 12.58
C LEU A 70 6.68 7.52 12.36
N VAL A 71 5.37 7.80 12.36
CA VAL A 71 4.84 9.17 12.41
C VAL A 71 4.76 9.59 13.88
N HIS A 72 5.92 9.88 14.45
CA HIS A 72 6.06 10.27 15.85
C HIS A 72 7.30 11.15 16.01
N LYS A 73 7.29 12.07 16.96
CA LYS A 73 8.37 13.03 17.19
C LYS A 73 9.75 12.39 17.46
N ILE A 74 9.78 11.19 18.05
CA ILE A 74 11.03 10.42 18.21
C ILE A 74 11.72 10.16 16.86
N TYR A 75 10.98 10.06 15.77
CA TYR A 75 11.52 9.79 14.44
C TYR A 75 11.68 11.05 13.57
N GLU A 76 11.63 12.25 14.17
CA GLU A 76 11.93 13.50 13.47
C GLU A 76 13.36 13.49 12.88
N PRO A 77 13.63 14.28 11.81
CA PRO A 77 14.93 14.27 11.14
C PRO A 77 16.12 14.60 12.06
N ASN A 78 15.91 15.47 13.05
CA ASN A 78 16.97 15.88 13.99
C ASN A 78 17.32 14.80 15.02
N HIS A 79 16.44 13.82 15.26
CA HIS A 79 16.69 12.72 16.20
C HIS A 79 16.99 11.41 15.45
N HIS A 80 16.18 11.05 14.44
CA HIS A 80 16.41 9.90 13.58
C HIS A 80 16.48 10.37 12.11
N GLY A 81 17.65 10.83 11.68
CA GLY A 81 17.88 11.20 10.28
C GLY A 81 17.72 10.02 9.32
N ASP A 82 17.65 10.29 8.02
CA ASP A 82 17.32 9.31 6.98
C ASP A 82 18.25 8.08 6.98
N ALA A 83 19.53 8.29 7.32
CA ALA A 83 20.49 7.18 7.49
C ALA A 83 20.11 6.19 8.60
N ALA A 84 19.27 6.59 9.57
CA ALA A 84 18.78 5.68 10.60
C ALA A 84 17.81 4.66 10.02
N PHE A 85 16.95 5.04 9.07
CA PHE A 85 16.05 4.15 8.35
C PHE A 85 16.84 3.14 7.50
N GLN A 86 17.92 3.60 6.82
CA GLN A 86 18.82 2.72 6.06
C GLN A 86 19.45 1.66 6.97
N ARG A 87 20.00 2.07 8.12
CA ARG A 87 20.62 1.14 9.07
C ARG A 87 19.59 0.17 9.67
N ALA A 88 18.40 0.67 10.00
CA ALA A 88 17.32 -0.13 10.58
C ALA A 88 16.89 -1.25 9.62
N ALA A 89 16.69 -0.95 8.36
CA ALA A 89 16.33 -1.94 7.36
C ALA A 89 17.45 -2.97 7.12
N ALA A 90 18.71 -2.50 7.02
CA ALA A 90 19.85 -3.35 6.68
C ALA A 90 20.29 -4.27 7.84
N PHE A 91 20.21 -3.81 9.08
CA PHE A 91 20.81 -4.49 10.24
C PHE A 91 19.82 -4.78 11.37
N GLY A 92 18.59 -4.28 11.28
CA GLY A 92 17.66 -4.29 12.39
C GLY A 92 18.00 -3.22 13.43
N VAL A 93 17.21 -3.19 14.50
CA VAL A 93 17.37 -2.23 15.61
C VAL A 93 17.29 -2.95 16.94
N LYS A 94 18.25 -2.69 17.85
CA LYS A 94 18.07 -3.02 19.25
C LYS A 94 17.08 -2.02 19.86
N ALA A 95 16.03 -2.50 20.50
CA ALA A 95 15.02 -1.66 21.13
C ALA A 95 15.64 -0.70 22.14
N HIS A 96 15.29 0.59 22.06
CA HIS A 96 15.86 1.65 22.94
C HIS A 96 14.91 2.80 23.25
N HIS A 97 13.78 2.91 22.52
CA HIS A 97 12.72 3.92 22.78
C HIS A 97 11.40 3.28 23.20
N TRP A 98 11.17 2.03 22.78
CA TRP A 98 9.89 1.34 22.90
C TRP A 98 10.10 -0.10 23.39
N GLU A 99 9.05 -0.67 24.00
CA GLU A 99 9.08 -2.05 24.53
C GLU A 99 8.55 -3.11 23.56
N PHE A 100 8.54 -2.83 22.23
CA PHE A 100 8.09 -3.78 21.20
C PHE A 100 9.10 -4.92 20.96
N GLY A 101 10.28 -4.88 21.58
CA GLY A 101 11.39 -5.78 21.26
C GLY A 101 12.25 -5.26 20.11
N ASN A 102 13.21 -6.08 19.68
CA ASN A 102 14.14 -5.71 18.63
C ASN A 102 13.47 -5.80 17.26
N MET A 103 13.70 -4.80 16.39
CA MET A 103 13.33 -4.87 14.98
C MET A 103 14.31 -5.80 14.26
N PRO A 104 13.85 -6.84 13.53
CA PRO A 104 14.73 -7.62 12.68
C PRO A 104 15.17 -6.82 11.45
N LYS A 105 16.28 -7.22 10.80
CA LYS A 105 16.62 -6.73 9.45
C LYS A 105 15.51 -7.11 8.47
N ILE A 106 15.38 -6.36 7.40
CA ILE A 106 14.36 -6.61 6.37
C ILE A 106 15.04 -7.21 5.14
N ASP A 107 14.79 -8.48 4.89
CA ASP A 107 15.33 -9.16 3.71
C ASP A 107 14.57 -8.71 2.44
N GLY A 108 15.30 -8.62 1.33
CA GLY A 108 14.72 -8.28 0.01
C GLY A 108 14.46 -6.80 -0.24
N VAL A 109 14.70 -5.91 0.73
CA VAL A 109 14.62 -4.46 0.53
C VAL A 109 16.00 -3.91 0.16
N THR A 110 16.07 -3.07 -0.88
CA THR A 110 17.30 -2.39 -1.30
C THR A 110 17.43 -1.01 -0.64
N SER A 111 18.64 -0.43 -0.63
CA SER A 111 18.85 0.93 -0.12
C SER A 111 18.04 1.97 -0.89
N GLY A 112 17.88 1.80 -2.21
CA GLY A 112 17.02 2.68 -3.02
C GLY A 112 15.52 2.53 -2.68
N ASP A 113 15.08 1.35 -2.29
CA ASP A 113 13.72 1.16 -1.78
C ASP A 113 13.52 1.87 -0.44
N VAL A 114 14.50 1.76 0.46
CA VAL A 114 14.46 2.44 1.77
C VAL A 114 14.49 3.95 1.62
N GLU A 115 15.22 4.50 0.65
CA GLU A 115 15.22 5.93 0.32
C GLU A 115 13.81 6.40 -0.05
N GLN A 116 13.12 5.69 -0.94
CA GLN A 116 11.74 6.01 -1.33
C GLN A 116 10.75 5.85 -0.16
N ILE A 117 10.89 4.78 0.62
CA ILE A 117 10.11 4.56 1.85
C ILE A 117 10.31 5.73 2.83
N THR A 118 11.55 6.16 3.04
CA THR A 118 11.88 7.26 3.94
C THR A 118 11.25 8.57 3.46
N GLY A 119 11.30 8.85 2.15
CA GLY A 119 10.62 10.01 1.57
C GLY A 119 9.11 10.01 1.86
N TYR A 120 8.46 8.87 1.71
CA TYR A 120 7.04 8.71 2.07
C TYR A 120 6.79 8.94 3.57
N ILE A 121 7.61 8.35 4.46
CA ILE A 121 7.48 8.55 5.91
C ILE A 121 7.69 10.03 6.27
N ARG A 122 8.67 10.72 5.68
CA ARG A 122 8.90 12.15 5.90
C ARG A 122 7.70 12.99 5.49
N TRP A 123 7.09 12.67 4.36
CA TRP A 123 5.85 13.33 3.95
C TRP A 123 4.73 13.11 4.97
N LEU A 124 4.53 11.88 5.47
CA LEU A 124 3.55 11.60 6.51
C LEU A 124 3.83 12.40 7.80
N GLN A 125 5.10 12.49 8.22
CA GLN A 125 5.53 13.28 9.37
C GLN A 125 5.20 14.76 9.16
N HIS A 126 5.49 15.32 7.98
CA HIS A 126 5.13 16.70 7.65
C HIS A 126 3.60 16.95 7.72
N GLN A 127 2.77 16.01 7.21
CA GLN A 127 1.31 16.12 7.33
C GLN A 127 0.85 16.10 8.79
N ALA A 128 1.62 15.48 9.68
CA ALA A 128 1.38 15.43 11.12
C ALA A 128 2.05 16.58 11.90
N GLY A 129 2.69 17.55 11.22
CA GLY A 129 3.37 18.68 11.87
C GLY A 129 4.71 18.32 12.56
N ILE A 130 5.36 17.26 12.10
CA ILE A 130 6.67 16.81 12.60
C ILE A 130 7.74 17.21 11.58
N PHE A 131 8.77 17.98 12.03
CA PHE A 131 9.81 18.58 11.18
C PHE A 131 11.21 18.34 11.76
#